data_5e304755ede431e185ac898454a30dae
#
_entry.id   5e304755ede431e185ac898454a30dae
#
_cell.length_a   1.000
_cell.length_b   1.000
_cell.length_c   1.000
_cell.angle_alpha   90.00
_cell.angle_beta   90.00
_cell.angle_gamma   90.00
#
_symmetry.space_group_name_H-M   'P 1'
#
loop_
_entity.id
_entity.type
_entity.pdbx_description
1 polymer ?
#
loop_
_entity_poly.entity_id
_entity_poly.type
_entity_poly.pdbx_seq_one_letter_code
_entity_poly.pdbx_strand_id
1 'polypeptide(L)'
;LNILAIDPGITTSNHCGWAIISENDKLIDSGDFIFKKTGTDRDTNVIKFFNELCEKDFDYFGFEKPYGPNRKTLRSTSNFLGIYRTVMLMNGKVEIGGYAPAHIKKIFTGDGRASKDDINQLVCSKYGIENVQKDEADAIAIAYTCLHHWREDNDNT
;
A
#
# COMPACT_ATOMS: atom_id res chain seq x y z
N LEU A 1 10.20 -14.46 -2.42
CA LEU A 1 9.40 -13.42 -3.07
C LEU A 1 8.80 -12.49 -2.04
N ASN A 2 8.88 -11.18 -2.31
CA ASN A 2 8.32 -10.16 -1.42
C ASN A 2 7.43 -9.18 -2.21
N ILE A 3 6.41 -8.66 -1.56
CA ILE A 3 5.40 -7.78 -2.16
C ILE A 3 5.37 -6.47 -1.38
N LEU A 4 5.57 -5.36 -2.08
CA LEU A 4 5.37 -4.01 -1.56
C LEU A 4 3.93 -3.55 -1.82
N ALA A 5 3.31 -2.92 -0.85
CA ALA A 5 2.09 -2.15 -1.05
C ALA A 5 2.16 -0.78 -0.39
N ILE A 6 1.38 0.15 -0.92
CA ILE A 6 1.23 1.49 -0.35
C ILE A 6 -0.23 1.85 -0.12
N ASP A 7 -0.47 2.61 0.95
CA ASP A 7 -1.69 3.38 1.17
C ASP A 7 -1.39 4.88 1.01
N PRO A 8 -1.86 5.50 -0.09
CA PRO A 8 -1.65 6.92 -0.28
C PRO A 8 -2.62 7.75 0.57
N GLY A 9 -2.33 7.99 1.83
CA GLY A 9 -3.09 8.85 2.75
C GLY A 9 -3.11 10.34 2.37
N ILE A 10 -3.07 10.65 1.10
CA ILE A 10 -2.80 11.99 0.50
C ILE A 10 -3.83 13.03 0.88
N THR A 11 -5.04 12.60 1.22
CA THR A 11 -6.19 13.53 1.32
C THR A 11 -6.39 14.09 2.69
N THR A 12 -5.88 13.42 3.71
CA THR A 12 -6.12 13.79 5.11
C THR A 12 -4.87 14.15 5.88
N SER A 13 -3.73 13.58 5.55
CA SER A 13 -2.57 13.64 6.44
C SER A 13 -1.22 13.94 5.77
N ASN A 14 -1.09 13.93 4.44
CA ASN A 14 0.18 13.93 3.70
C ASN A 14 1.12 12.78 4.07
N HIS A 15 0.55 11.69 4.50
CA HIS A 15 1.25 10.47 4.82
C HIS A 15 1.05 9.45 3.70
N CYS A 16 2.04 8.60 3.53
CA CYS A 16 1.93 7.40 2.71
C CYS A 16 2.41 6.22 3.54
N GLY A 17 1.49 5.37 3.92
CA GLY A 17 1.82 4.10 4.52
C GLY A 17 2.41 3.16 3.49
N TRP A 18 3.38 2.36 3.87
CA TRP A 18 3.96 1.33 3.02
C TRP A 18 4.29 0.07 3.83
N ALA A 19 4.24 -1.08 3.17
CA ALA A 19 4.56 -2.35 3.81
C ALA A 19 5.12 -3.35 2.79
N ILE A 20 6.06 -4.18 3.23
CA ILE A 20 6.61 -5.29 2.48
C ILE A 20 6.31 -6.59 3.24
N ILE A 21 5.64 -7.52 2.59
CA ILE A 21 5.41 -8.86 3.12
C ILE A 21 6.02 -9.93 2.23
N SER A 22 6.45 -11.04 2.83
CA SER A 22 6.95 -12.19 2.09
C SER A 22 5.83 -13.10 1.60
N GLU A 23 6.15 -13.99 0.67
CA GLU A 23 5.25 -15.07 0.20
C GLU A 23 4.72 -15.97 1.33
N ASN A 24 5.44 -16.05 2.44
CA ASN A 24 5.05 -16.81 3.63
C ASN A 24 4.23 -15.98 4.64
N ASP A 25 3.67 -14.84 4.21
CA ASP A 25 2.86 -13.94 5.04
C ASP A 25 3.61 -13.43 6.29
N LYS A 26 4.88 -13.10 6.13
CA LYS A 26 5.66 -12.43 7.18
C LYS A 26 5.84 -10.98 6.82
N LEU A 27 5.60 -10.08 7.76
CA LEU A 27 5.96 -8.69 7.61
C LEU A 27 7.48 -8.55 7.65
N ILE A 28 8.04 -8.06 6.55
CA ILE A 28 9.49 -7.87 6.37
C ILE A 28 9.88 -6.46 6.84
N ASP A 29 9.13 -5.46 6.40
CA ASP A 29 9.37 -4.06 6.74
C ASP A 29 8.10 -3.24 6.49
N SER A 30 7.93 -2.16 7.22
CA SER A 30 6.80 -1.24 7.03
C SER A 30 7.12 0.13 7.59
N GLY A 31 6.34 1.11 7.22
CA GLY A 31 6.51 2.46 7.73
C GLY A 31 5.50 3.44 7.17
N ASP A 32 5.70 4.68 7.56
CA ASP A 32 4.90 5.82 7.16
C ASP A 32 5.80 6.95 6.68
N PHE A 33 5.56 7.45 5.48
CA PHE A 33 6.31 8.53 4.87
C PHE A 33 5.47 9.81 4.89
N ILE A 34 6.09 10.90 5.37
CA ILE A 34 5.46 12.22 5.40
C ILE A 34 6.06 13.07 4.27
N PHE A 35 5.23 13.59 3.38
CA PHE A 35 5.67 14.43 2.26
C PHE A 35 5.12 15.86 2.35
N LYS A 36 5.80 16.80 1.69
CA LYS A 36 5.39 18.21 1.64
C LYS A 36 4.07 18.38 0.88
N LYS A 37 3.24 19.33 1.30
CA LYS A 37 1.84 19.49 0.86
C LYS A 37 1.66 19.91 -0.60
N THR A 38 2.59 20.65 -1.22
CA THR A 38 2.34 21.28 -2.54
C THR A 38 3.60 21.50 -3.38
N GLY A 39 3.41 21.59 -4.70
CA GLY A 39 4.38 22.05 -5.68
C GLY A 39 5.30 20.97 -6.23
N THR A 40 6.24 21.40 -7.10
CA THR A 40 7.25 20.52 -7.72
C THR A 40 8.14 19.83 -6.66
N ASP A 41 8.36 20.48 -5.53
CA ASP A 41 9.10 19.89 -4.39
C ASP A 41 8.41 18.66 -3.82
N ARG A 42 7.05 18.63 -3.84
CA ARG A 42 6.28 17.47 -3.41
C ARG A 42 6.56 16.29 -4.33
N ASP A 43 6.38 16.47 -5.63
CA ASP A 43 6.53 15.39 -6.60
C ASP A 43 7.98 14.88 -6.64
N THR A 44 8.96 15.77 -6.52
CA THR A 44 10.38 15.41 -6.40
C THR A 44 10.64 14.57 -5.15
N ASN A 45 10.09 14.95 -3.99
CA ASN A 45 10.24 14.18 -2.75
C ASN A 45 9.55 12.81 -2.83
N VAL A 46 8.38 12.74 -3.47
CA VAL A 46 7.65 11.48 -3.69
C VAL A 46 8.45 10.54 -4.60
N ILE A 47 8.98 11.05 -5.72
CA ILE A 47 9.81 10.27 -6.64
C ILE A 47 11.06 9.74 -5.92
N LYS A 48 11.74 10.61 -5.15
CA LYS A 48 12.91 10.21 -4.37
C LYS A 48 12.59 9.10 -3.39
N PHE A 49 11.51 9.25 -2.62
CA PHE A 49 11.06 8.24 -1.67
C PHE A 49 10.76 6.89 -2.34
N PHE A 50 10.06 6.89 -3.48
CA PHE A 50 9.77 5.64 -4.19
C PHE A 50 11.03 4.99 -4.78
N ASN A 51 12.01 5.77 -5.22
CA ASN A 51 13.30 5.22 -5.62
C ASN A 51 14.04 4.60 -4.42
N GLU A 52 14.02 5.24 -3.26
CA GLU A 52 14.58 4.67 -2.02
C GLU A 52 13.87 3.37 -1.62
N LEU A 53 12.53 3.30 -1.77
CA LEU A 53 11.80 2.04 -1.56
C LEU A 53 12.26 0.94 -2.54
N CYS A 54 12.58 1.28 -3.78
CA CYS A 54 13.05 0.30 -4.77
C CYS A 54 14.42 -0.34 -4.42
N GLU A 55 15.19 0.28 -3.50
CA GLU A 55 16.42 -0.30 -2.96
C GLU A 55 16.15 -1.44 -1.97
N LYS A 56 14.92 -1.55 -1.45
CA LYS A 56 14.50 -2.65 -0.57
C LYS A 56 14.26 -3.94 -1.37
N ASP A 57 14.31 -5.05 -0.65
CA ASP A 57 14.12 -6.39 -1.23
C ASP A 57 12.64 -6.71 -1.42
N PHE A 58 12.13 -6.46 -2.64
CA PHE A 58 10.82 -6.90 -3.11
C PHE A 58 10.80 -7.04 -4.64
N ASP A 59 9.89 -7.88 -5.14
CA ASP A 59 9.76 -8.20 -6.57
C ASP A 59 8.48 -7.60 -7.16
N TYR A 60 7.41 -7.65 -6.39
CA TYR A 60 6.05 -7.30 -6.80
C TYR A 60 5.52 -6.09 -6.03
N PHE A 61 4.58 -5.37 -6.63
CA PHE A 61 3.92 -4.26 -5.96
C PHE A 61 2.42 -4.18 -6.26
N GLY A 62 1.70 -3.58 -5.31
CA GLY A 62 0.28 -3.30 -5.42
C GLY A 62 -0.14 -2.06 -4.67
N PHE A 63 -1.43 -1.71 -4.75
CA PHE A 63 -1.97 -0.48 -4.16
C PHE A 63 -3.48 -0.55 -3.94
N GLU A 64 -4.00 0.38 -3.15
CA GLU A 64 -5.43 0.65 -3.08
C GLU A 64 -5.86 1.53 -4.25
N LYS A 65 -6.94 1.15 -4.95
CA LYS A 65 -7.53 1.96 -6.02
C LYS A 65 -8.11 3.26 -5.45
N PRO A 66 -7.92 4.39 -6.16
CA PRO A 66 -8.60 5.63 -5.80
C PRO A 66 -10.10 5.42 -5.70
N TYR A 67 -10.70 5.86 -4.61
CA TYR A 67 -12.12 5.69 -4.35
C TYR A 67 -12.72 6.94 -3.72
N GLY A 68 -13.99 7.20 -4.01
CA GLY A 68 -14.80 8.22 -3.36
C GLY A 68 -15.45 9.21 -4.33
N PRO A 69 -16.46 9.97 -3.86
CA PRO A 69 -17.24 10.91 -4.69
C PRO A 69 -16.51 12.22 -4.98
N ASN A 70 -15.45 12.53 -4.24
CA ASN A 70 -14.73 13.80 -4.38
C ASN A 70 -13.73 13.74 -5.53
N ARG A 71 -14.05 14.44 -6.64
CA ARG A 71 -13.21 14.47 -7.85
C ARG A 71 -11.80 15.03 -7.61
N LYS A 72 -11.65 16.01 -6.72
CA LYS A 72 -10.33 16.59 -6.39
C LYS A 72 -9.44 15.56 -5.70
N THR A 73 -10.01 14.84 -4.76
CA THR A 73 -9.35 13.74 -4.06
C THR A 73 -8.95 12.62 -5.02
N LEU A 74 -9.90 12.15 -5.86
CA LEU A 74 -9.64 11.12 -6.86
C LEU A 74 -8.51 11.51 -7.79
N ARG A 75 -8.51 12.75 -8.29
CA ARG A 75 -7.46 13.25 -9.18
C ARG A 75 -6.09 13.29 -8.50
N SER A 76 -6.02 13.79 -7.25
CA SER A 76 -4.77 13.87 -6.50
C SER A 76 -4.20 12.48 -6.23
N THR A 77 -5.04 11.54 -5.79
CA THR A 77 -4.64 10.16 -5.52
C THR A 77 -4.21 9.44 -6.81
N SER A 78 -4.94 9.64 -7.91
CA SER A 78 -4.58 9.04 -9.19
C SER A 78 -3.24 9.54 -9.72
N ASN A 79 -2.94 10.83 -9.58
CA ASN A 79 -1.64 11.40 -9.96
C ASN A 79 -0.50 10.79 -9.12
N PHE A 80 -0.70 10.69 -7.82
CA PHE A 80 0.27 10.08 -6.91
C PHE A 80 0.54 8.61 -7.27
N LEU A 81 -0.50 7.83 -7.50
CA LEU A 81 -0.38 6.43 -7.92
C LEU A 81 0.26 6.31 -9.31
N GLY A 82 0.03 7.27 -10.20
CA GLY A 82 0.72 7.34 -11.48
C GLY A 82 2.25 7.45 -11.31
N ILE A 83 2.70 8.32 -10.40
CA ILE A 83 4.13 8.45 -10.06
C ILE A 83 4.65 7.13 -9.46
N TYR A 84 3.94 6.58 -8.48
CA TYR A 84 4.30 5.31 -7.84
C TYR A 84 4.51 4.19 -8.86
N ARG A 85 3.48 3.92 -9.67
CA ARG A 85 3.53 2.87 -10.69
C ARG A 85 4.67 3.08 -11.70
N THR A 86 4.85 4.32 -12.14
CA THR A 86 5.94 4.65 -13.08
C THR A 86 7.31 4.34 -12.47
N VAL A 87 7.57 4.79 -11.24
CA VAL A 87 8.85 4.53 -10.58
C VAL A 87 9.08 3.04 -10.37
N MET A 88 8.05 2.30 -9.89
CA MET A 88 8.16 0.85 -9.68
C MET A 88 8.50 0.11 -10.99
N LEU A 89 7.77 0.38 -12.06
CA LEU A 89 7.97 -0.25 -13.37
C LEU A 89 9.34 0.10 -13.97
N MET A 90 9.79 1.34 -13.85
CA MET A 90 11.13 1.76 -14.30
C MET A 90 12.25 1.06 -13.54
N ASN A 91 12.02 0.66 -12.30
CA ASN A 91 12.95 -0.14 -11.49
C ASN A 91 12.75 -1.66 -11.65
N GLY A 92 12.03 -2.10 -12.68
CA GLY A 92 11.86 -3.52 -13.01
C GLY A 92 10.95 -4.30 -12.06
N LYS A 93 10.14 -3.61 -11.25
CA LYS A 93 9.19 -4.27 -10.34
C LYS A 93 7.92 -4.66 -11.10
N VAL A 94 7.25 -5.73 -10.67
CA VAL A 94 6.08 -6.30 -11.34
C VAL A 94 4.79 -5.89 -10.61
N GLU A 95 3.85 -5.30 -11.34
CA GLU A 95 2.55 -4.91 -10.79
C GLU A 95 1.62 -6.12 -10.64
N ILE A 96 1.15 -6.38 -9.42
CA ILE A 96 0.07 -7.35 -9.18
C ILE A 96 -1.27 -6.71 -9.50
N GLY A 97 -1.51 -5.48 -9.02
CA GLY A 97 -2.72 -4.74 -9.30
C GLY A 97 -3.12 -3.78 -8.19
N GLY A 98 -4.29 -3.16 -8.39
CA GLY A 98 -4.94 -2.31 -7.41
C GLY A 98 -6.29 -2.88 -6.99
N TYR A 99 -6.63 -2.72 -5.72
CA TYR A 99 -7.85 -3.27 -5.13
C TYR A 99 -8.72 -2.20 -4.49
N ALA A 100 -10.04 -2.40 -4.55
CA ALA A 100 -10.99 -1.47 -3.92
C ALA A 100 -10.94 -1.59 -2.38
N PRO A 101 -11.19 -0.50 -1.63
CA PRO A 101 -11.13 -0.50 -0.17
C PRO A 101 -11.98 -1.58 0.49
N ALA A 102 -13.23 -1.78 0.04
CA ALA A 102 -14.12 -2.80 0.59
C ALA A 102 -13.61 -4.23 0.33
N HIS A 103 -12.93 -4.45 -0.80
CA HIS A 103 -12.33 -5.73 -1.14
C HIS A 103 -11.12 -6.04 -0.24
N ILE A 104 -10.24 -5.05 -0.03
CA ILE A 104 -9.10 -5.16 0.88
C ILE A 104 -9.58 -5.53 2.29
N LYS A 105 -10.58 -4.82 2.80
CA LYS A 105 -11.18 -5.12 4.10
C LYS A 105 -11.72 -6.54 4.17
N LYS A 106 -12.46 -6.96 3.14
CA LYS A 106 -13.04 -8.31 3.06
C LYS A 106 -11.97 -9.41 3.08
N ILE A 107 -10.91 -9.25 2.31
CA ILE A 107 -9.82 -10.24 2.24
C ILE A 107 -9.05 -10.27 3.56
N PHE A 108 -8.71 -9.11 4.12
CA PHE A 108 -7.86 -9.04 5.30
C PHE A 108 -8.59 -9.39 6.61
N THR A 109 -9.83 -8.90 6.79
CA THR A 109 -10.58 -9.08 8.06
C THR A 109 -11.71 -10.08 7.97
N GLY A 110 -12.11 -10.50 6.76
CA GLY A 110 -13.34 -11.27 6.53
C GLY A 110 -14.61 -10.40 6.40
N ASP A 111 -14.55 -9.10 6.71
CA ASP A 111 -15.68 -8.18 6.63
C ASP A 111 -15.34 -6.93 5.81
N GLY A 112 -16.01 -6.74 4.67
CA GLY A 112 -15.82 -5.56 3.80
C GLY A 112 -16.25 -4.23 4.43
N ARG A 113 -16.93 -4.25 5.59
CA ARG A 113 -17.35 -3.07 6.36
C ARG A 113 -16.44 -2.79 7.56
N ALA A 114 -15.37 -3.56 7.76
CA ALA A 114 -14.44 -3.38 8.86
C ALA A 114 -14.00 -1.92 8.99
N SER A 115 -13.88 -1.45 10.21
CA SER A 115 -13.38 -0.11 10.51
C SER A 115 -11.84 -0.05 10.38
N LYS A 116 -11.28 1.16 10.36
CA LYS A 116 -9.81 1.33 10.44
C LYS A 116 -9.24 0.78 11.76
N ASP A 117 -9.99 0.86 12.85
CA ASP A 117 -9.56 0.31 14.13
C ASP A 117 -9.54 -1.23 14.12
N ASP A 118 -10.50 -1.87 13.44
CA ASP A 118 -10.50 -3.33 13.25
C ASP A 118 -9.27 -3.79 12.46
N ILE A 119 -8.91 -3.07 11.39
CA ILE A 119 -7.69 -3.34 10.60
C ILE A 119 -6.46 -3.20 11.48
N ASN A 120 -6.34 -2.10 12.21
CA ASN A 120 -5.21 -1.81 13.09
C ASN A 120 -5.03 -2.90 14.15
N GLN A 121 -6.10 -3.29 14.84
CA GLN A 121 -6.08 -4.35 15.84
C GLN A 121 -5.67 -5.69 15.24
N LEU A 122 -6.17 -6.04 14.07
CA LEU A 122 -5.83 -7.29 13.41
C LEU A 122 -4.35 -7.30 12.95
N VAL A 123 -3.83 -6.18 12.44
CA VAL A 123 -2.42 -6.03 12.08
C VAL A 123 -1.54 -6.25 13.31
N CYS A 124 -1.84 -5.56 14.42
CA CYS A 124 -1.09 -5.71 15.67
C CYS A 124 -1.10 -7.16 16.15
N SER A 125 -2.27 -7.79 16.18
CA SER A 125 -2.44 -9.18 16.60
C SER A 125 -1.71 -10.17 15.69
N LYS A 126 -1.88 -10.03 14.37
CA LYS A 126 -1.35 -10.98 13.38
C LYS A 126 0.18 -10.91 13.25
N TYR A 127 0.74 -9.71 13.25
CA TYR A 127 2.17 -9.51 13.02
C TYR A 127 2.99 -9.18 14.26
N GLY A 128 2.35 -9.11 15.42
CA GLY A 128 3.02 -8.86 16.71
C GLY A 128 3.62 -7.44 16.81
N ILE A 129 2.97 -6.45 16.21
CA ILE A 129 3.43 -5.05 16.20
C ILE A 129 2.64 -4.27 17.25
N GLU A 130 3.35 -3.45 18.02
CA GLU A 130 2.74 -2.47 18.90
C GLU A 130 2.73 -1.07 18.25
N ASN A 131 1.61 -0.34 18.40
CA ASN A 131 1.50 1.07 18.00
C ASN A 131 1.75 1.37 16.51
N VAL A 132 1.18 0.55 15.62
CA VAL A 132 1.25 0.81 14.17
C VAL A 132 0.44 2.07 13.80
N GLN A 133 0.98 2.91 12.90
CA GLN A 133 0.26 4.04 12.35
C GLN A 133 -0.90 3.56 11.45
N LYS A 134 -1.98 4.36 11.33
CA LYS A 134 -3.19 3.95 10.57
C LYS A 134 -2.88 3.68 9.09
N ASP A 135 -2.15 4.58 8.43
CA ASP A 135 -1.82 4.41 7.01
C ASP A 135 -0.83 3.26 6.79
N GLU A 136 0.06 3.01 7.74
CA GLU A 136 0.94 1.84 7.75
C GLU A 136 0.15 0.53 7.91
N ALA A 137 -0.83 0.49 8.81
CA ALA A 137 -1.71 -0.66 8.99
C ALA A 137 -2.55 -0.94 7.74
N ASP A 138 -3.08 0.10 7.10
CA ASP A 138 -3.80 -0.01 5.85
C ASP A 138 -2.88 -0.55 4.73
N ALA A 139 -1.63 -0.09 4.64
CA ALA A 139 -0.65 -0.61 3.68
C ALA A 139 -0.32 -2.11 3.92
N ILE A 140 -0.24 -2.55 5.17
CA ILE A 140 -0.06 -3.97 5.51
C ILE A 140 -1.27 -4.80 5.03
N ALA A 141 -2.50 -4.33 5.23
CA ALA A 141 -3.70 -5.00 4.74
C ALA A 141 -3.75 -5.07 3.21
N ILE A 142 -3.29 -4.01 2.51
CA ILE A 142 -3.16 -4.00 1.05
C ILE A 142 -2.13 -5.03 0.59
N ALA A 143 -0.95 -5.07 1.23
CA ALA A 143 0.11 -6.04 0.90
C ALA A 143 -0.38 -7.49 1.07
N TYR A 144 -1.10 -7.77 2.16
CA TYR A 144 -1.75 -9.07 2.37
C TYR A 144 -2.76 -9.42 1.27
N THR A 145 -3.57 -8.45 0.83
CA THR A 145 -4.52 -8.65 -0.26
C THR A 145 -3.81 -8.96 -1.58
N CYS A 146 -2.71 -8.26 -1.86
CA CYS A 146 -1.86 -8.55 -3.02
C CYS A 146 -1.29 -9.98 -2.96
N LEU A 147 -0.80 -10.40 -1.78
CA LEU A 147 -0.29 -11.76 -1.59
C LEU A 147 -1.38 -12.82 -1.79
N HIS A 148 -2.59 -12.57 -1.29
CA HIS A 148 -3.72 -13.48 -1.47
C HIS A 148 -3.99 -13.73 -2.96
N HIS A 149 -4.14 -12.68 -3.76
CA HIS A 149 -4.37 -12.81 -5.19
C HIS A 149 -3.16 -13.38 -5.95
N TRP A 150 -1.95 -13.00 -5.57
CA TRP A 150 -0.75 -13.58 -6.16
C TRP A 150 -0.71 -15.11 -5.98
N ARG A 151 -1.11 -15.62 -4.80
CA ARG A 151 -1.21 -17.07 -4.54
C ARG A 151 -2.30 -17.71 -5.38
N GLU A 152 -3.51 -17.13 -5.44
CA GLU A 152 -4.61 -17.65 -6.28
C GLU A 152 -4.19 -17.81 -7.74
N ASP A 153 -3.46 -16.82 -8.29
CA ASP A 153 -3.01 -16.85 -9.68
C ASP A 153 -1.89 -17.87 -9.94
N ASN A 154 -1.06 -18.18 -8.94
CA ASN A 154 0.08 -19.07 -9.07
C ASN A 154 -0.22 -20.51 -8.59
N ASP A 155 -1.17 -20.72 -7.68
CA ASP A 155 -1.60 -22.06 -7.23
C ASP A 155 -2.47 -22.76 -8.28
N ASN A 156 -3.05 -22.03 -9.25
CA ASN A 156 -3.84 -22.55 -10.35
C ASN A 156 -3.01 -22.89 -11.62
N THR A 157 -1.69 -22.82 -11.55
CA THR A 157 -0.75 -23.19 -12.61
C THR A 157 0.05 -24.39 -12.22
#